data_c2efc6be524cbf69ff27360fcf3980de
#
_entry.id   c2efc6be524cbf69ff27360fcf3980de
#
_cell.length_a   1.000
_cell.length_b   1.000
_cell.length_c   1.000
_cell.angle_alpha   90.00
_cell.angle_beta   90.00
_cell.angle_gamma   90.00
#
_symmetry.space_group_name_H-M   'P 1'
#
loop_
_entity.id
_entity.type
_entity.pdbx_description
1 polymer ?
#
loop_
_entity_poly.entity_id
_entity_poly.type
_entity_poly.pdbx_seq_one_letter_code
_entity_poly.pdbx_strand_id
1 'polypeptide(L)'
;MAGVKREFIPNQIFVGLPWKTVRPKYEKIIARLEKKFPLHFAIVGRDDGRDAANLFEIIKERISSSSYAIFDATGGNANVSLEYGYAEGIGVPRAIFLGARKAKQKLTAGSPIISDLAGMRRFQYKTDKVLGIELQKFCRDQDYTKRFEKALASAFKGMSKGTKKRNRALAIKLVRALDKSADMRRSALVQHLQAQNYEEGEVDSLLKKLHNSGVLKCSVGRYAEAFIA
;
A
#
# COMPACT_ATOMS: atom_id res chain seq x y z
N MET A 1 -22.21 -4.54 22.44
CA MET A 1 -21.91 -4.62 20.99
C MET A 1 -20.63 -5.40 20.85
N ALA A 2 -20.68 -6.62 20.28
CA ALA A 2 -19.48 -7.42 20.03
C ALA A 2 -18.66 -6.69 18.97
N GLY A 3 -17.45 -6.29 19.32
CA GLY A 3 -16.53 -5.60 18.39
C GLY A 3 -16.22 -6.55 17.24
N VAL A 4 -16.60 -6.17 16.03
CA VAL A 4 -16.19 -6.85 14.81
C VAL A 4 -14.66 -6.79 14.80
N LYS A 5 -14.01 -7.96 14.89
CA LYS A 5 -12.56 -8.09 14.82
C LYS A 5 -12.16 -7.63 13.42
N ARG A 6 -11.61 -6.41 13.29
CA ARG A 6 -11.16 -5.86 12.01
C ARG A 6 -10.03 -6.72 11.51
N GLU A 7 -10.14 -7.23 10.30
CA GLU A 7 -9.03 -7.85 9.59
C GLU A 7 -8.08 -6.72 9.13
N PHE A 8 -7.05 -6.47 9.93
CA PHE A 8 -6.09 -5.40 9.68
C PHE A 8 -4.97 -5.94 8.79
N ILE A 9 -4.71 -5.24 7.69
CA ILE A 9 -3.66 -5.58 6.72
C ILE A 9 -2.53 -4.53 6.85
N PRO A 10 -1.41 -4.87 7.52
CA PRO A 10 -0.39 -3.89 7.93
C PRO A 10 0.30 -3.15 6.80
N ASN A 11 0.40 -3.76 5.63
CA ASN A 11 1.03 -3.18 4.43
C ASN A 11 0.03 -2.60 3.43
N GLN A 12 -1.27 -2.59 3.77
CA GLN A 12 -2.29 -2.01 2.90
C GLN A 12 -2.42 -0.51 3.13
N ILE A 13 -2.45 0.23 2.04
CA ILE A 13 -2.70 1.67 1.97
C ILE A 13 -3.97 1.89 1.13
N PHE A 14 -5.01 2.41 1.73
CA PHE A 14 -6.20 2.83 0.98
C PHE A 14 -5.92 4.10 0.17
N VAL A 15 -6.48 4.19 -1.04
CA VAL A 15 -6.33 5.38 -1.90
C VAL A 15 -7.70 5.81 -2.43
N GLY A 16 -8.24 6.87 -1.80
CA GLY A 16 -9.45 7.57 -2.24
C GLY A 16 -9.10 8.70 -3.21
N LEU A 17 -9.67 8.69 -4.40
CA LEU A 17 -9.33 9.67 -5.44
C LEU A 17 -10.46 9.87 -6.47
N PRO A 18 -10.51 11.04 -7.14
CA PRO A 18 -11.44 11.30 -8.23
C PRO A 18 -11.18 10.39 -9.43
N TRP A 19 -12.15 9.52 -9.75
CA TRP A 19 -12.00 8.45 -10.76
C TRP A 19 -11.61 8.94 -12.15
N LYS A 20 -12.31 9.97 -12.65
CA LYS A 20 -12.17 10.40 -14.05
C LYS A 20 -10.89 11.19 -14.30
N THR A 21 -10.41 11.95 -13.33
CA THR A 21 -9.37 12.97 -13.57
C THR A 21 -8.00 12.63 -12.98
N VAL A 22 -7.97 11.92 -11.86
CA VAL A 22 -6.75 11.71 -11.07
C VAL A 22 -6.29 10.25 -11.09
N ARG A 23 -7.22 9.31 -11.15
CA ARG A 23 -6.96 7.88 -11.06
C ARG A 23 -5.88 7.36 -12.04
N PRO A 24 -5.90 7.67 -13.35
CA PRO A 24 -4.92 7.06 -14.27
C PRO A 24 -3.46 7.38 -13.93
N LYS A 25 -3.18 8.59 -13.41
CA LYS A 25 -1.84 8.97 -13.01
C LYS A 25 -1.41 8.25 -11.72
N TYR A 26 -2.33 8.08 -10.75
CA TYR A 26 -2.06 7.30 -9.54
C TYR A 26 -1.75 5.84 -9.87
N GLU A 27 -2.56 5.18 -10.67
CA GLU A 27 -2.35 3.79 -11.08
C GLU A 27 -0.98 3.57 -11.72
N LYS A 28 -0.56 4.49 -12.62
CA LYS A 28 0.76 4.44 -13.25
C LYS A 28 1.91 4.60 -12.24
N ILE A 29 1.75 5.49 -11.27
CA ILE A 29 2.77 5.74 -10.23
C ILE A 29 2.80 4.56 -9.25
N ILE A 30 1.64 4.13 -8.77
CA ILE A 30 1.47 3.03 -7.82
C ILE A 30 2.05 1.73 -8.36
N ALA A 31 1.80 1.39 -9.63
CA ALA A 31 2.37 0.20 -10.25
C ALA A 31 3.92 0.17 -10.22
N ARG A 32 4.58 1.35 -10.19
CA ARG A 32 6.04 1.45 -10.01
C ARG A 32 6.45 1.36 -8.54
N LEU A 33 5.66 1.94 -7.64
CA LEU A 33 5.93 1.92 -6.20
C LEU A 33 5.77 0.51 -5.63
N GLU A 34 4.74 -0.21 -6.03
CA GLU A 34 4.50 -1.59 -5.64
C GLU A 34 5.62 -2.57 -6.08
N LYS A 35 6.39 -2.22 -7.12
CA LYS A 35 7.62 -2.96 -7.48
C LYS A 35 8.82 -2.63 -6.58
N LYS A 36 8.78 -1.50 -5.87
CA LYS A 36 9.88 -0.99 -5.06
C LYS A 36 9.67 -1.15 -3.57
N PHE A 37 8.42 -1.22 -3.11
CA PHE A 37 8.04 -1.24 -1.71
C PHE A 37 7.12 -2.42 -1.41
N PRO A 38 7.20 -2.99 -0.21
CA PRO A 38 6.35 -4.10 0.21
C PRO A 38 4.96 -3.60 0.65
N LEU A 39 4.41 -2.64 -0.07
CA LEU A 39 3.12 -2.02 0.20
C LEU A 39 2.12 -2.40 -0.88
N HIS A 40 0.88 -2.58 -0.49
CA HIS A 40 -0.27 -2.78 -1.36
C HIS A 40 -1.17 -1.54 -1.34
N PHE A 41 -1.55 -1.04 -2.52
CA PHE A 41 -2.43 0.12 -2.63
C PHE A 41 -3.83 -0.32 -3.06
N ALA A 42 -4.76 -0.27 -2.12
CA ALA A 42 -6.16 -0.58 -2.36
C ALA A 42 -6.87 0.62 -3.01
N ILE A 43 -7.08 0.53 -4.33
CA ILE A 43 -7.89 1.47 -5.10
C ILE A 43 -9.19 0.76 -5.44
N VAL A 44 -10.31 1.21 -4.91
CA VAL A 44 -11.62 0.60 -5.19
C VAL A 44 -11.91 0.64 -6.69
N GLY A 45 -12.47 -0.44 -7.23
CA GLY A 45 -12.74 -0.60 -8.66
C GLY A 45 -11.50 -0.94 -9.52
N ARG A 46 -10.31 -1.15 -8.92
CA ARG A 46 -9.15 -1.75 -9.59
C ARG A 46 -9.18 -3.27 -9.50
N ASP A 47 -9.40 -3.76 -8.30
CA ASP A 47 -9.36 -5.18 -7.95
C ASP A 47 -10.74 -5.74 -7.55
N ASP A 48 -11.72 -4.87 -7.36
CA ASP A 48 -13.09 -5.21 -6.96
C ASP A 48 -13.99 -5.25 -8.20
N GLY A 49 -14.90 -6.20 -8.26
CA GLY A 49 -15.89 -6.29 -9.34
C GLY A 49 -16.76 -5.04 -9.48
N ARG A 50 -17.51 -4.92 -10.58
CA ARG A 50 -18.36 -3.75 -10.89
C ARG A 50 -19.72 -3.74 -10.19
N ASP A 51 -19.91 -4.50 -9.13
CA ASP A 51 -21.20 -4.53 -8.43
C ASP A 51 -21.38 -3.23 -7.62
N ALA A 52 -22.12 -2.29 -8.19
CA ALA A 52 -22.34 -0.97 -7.62
C ALA A 52 -23.20 -0.99 -6.34
N ALA A 53 -24.00 -2.03 -6.12
CA ALA A 53 -24.92 -2.10 -4.98
C ALA A 53 -24.20 -2.14 -3.62
N ASN A 54 -22.95 -2.64 -3.58
CA ASN A 54 -22.14 -2.77 -2.36
C ASN A 54 -20.88 -1.90 -2.36
N LEU A 55 -20.74 -0.97 -3.31
CA LEU A 55 -19.50 -0.20 -3.47
C LEU A 55 -19.10 0.55 -2.20
N PHE A 56 -20.06 1.13 -1.48
CA PHE A 56 -19.78 1.89 -0.27
C PHE A 56 -19.33 0.98 0.89
N GLU A 57 -19.87 -0.21 1.00
CA GLU A 57 -19.44 -1.21 2.00
C GLU A 57 -18.02 -1.69 1.70
N ILE A 58 -17.70 -1.95 0.42
CA ILE A 58 -16.35 -2.30 -0.02
C ILE A 58 -15.36 -1.17 0.33
N ILE A 59 -15.73 0.09 0.11
CA ILE A 59 -14.91 1.24 0.47
C ILE A 59 -14.65 1.27 1.99
N LYS A 60 -15.69 1.12 2.80
CA LYS A 60 -15.57 1.11 4.25
C LYS A 60 -14.67 -0.03 4.74
N GLU A 61 -14.84 -1.23 4.20
CA GLU A 61 -14.00 -2.38 4.51
C GLU A 61 -12.53 -2.11 4.16
N ARG A 62 -12.26 -1.60 2.95
CA ARG A 62 -10.89 -1.29 2.50
C ARG A 62 -10.24 -0.20 3.35
N ILE A 63 -10.97 0.84 3.72
CA ILE A 63 -10.46 1.88 4.64
C ILE A 63 -10.16 1.26 6.01
N SER A 64 -11.12 0.52 6.58
CA SER A 64 -10.98 -0.01 7.93
C SER A 64 -9.90 -1.09 8.07
N SER A 65 -9.62 -1.85 7.01
CA SER A 65 -8.56 -2.86 6.99
C SER A 65 -7.18 -2.27 6.68
N SER A 66 -7.07 -1.02 6.24
CA SER A 66 -5.80 -0.41 5.86
C SER A 66 -5.04 0.17 7.04
N SER A 67 -3.70 0.09 6.98
CA SER A 67 -2.80 0.71 7.96
C SER A 67 -2.71 2.22 7.81
N TYR A 68 -3.03 2.72 6.62
CA TYR A 68 -3.00 4.14 6.29
C TYR A 68 -3.96 4.43 5.13
N ALA A 69 -4.44 5.67 5.03
CA ALA A 69 -5.25 6.11 3.91
C ALA A 69 -4.67 7.37 3.24
N ILE A 70 -4.70 7.41 1.92
CA ILE A 70 -4.33 8.58 1.10
C ILE A 70 -5.59 9.05 0.40
N PHE A 71 -5.88 10.35 0.48
CA PHE A 71 -7.01 10.97 -0.20
C PHE A 71 -6.51 12.08 -1.13
N ASP A 72 -6.85 12.00 -2.42
CA ASP A 72 -6.58 13.09 -3.36
C ASP A 72 -7.82 13.98 -3.49
N ALA A 73 -7.74 15.15 -2.91
CA ALA A 73 -8.83 16.12 -2.87
C ALA A 73 -8.88 17.06 -4.09
N THR A 74 -8.08 16.78 -5.12
CA THR A 74 -8.05 17.60 -6.34
C THR A 74 -9.43 17.67 -7.00
N GLY A 75 -9.90 18.88 -7.19
CA GLY A 75 -11.18 19.12 -7.88
C GLY A 75 -12.43 19.00 -7.02
N GLY A 76 -12.29 18.71 -5.73
CA GLY A 76 -13.40 18.79 -4.80
C GLY A 76 -14.43 17.67 -4.95
N ASN A 77 -14.01 16.45 -5.00
CA ASN A 77 -14.92 15.31 -5.16
C ASN A 77 -15.61 14.99 -3.82
N ALA A 78 -16.94 15.04 -3.79
CA ALA A 78 -17.76 14.77 -2.61
C ALA A 78 -17.55 13.36 -2.05
N ASN A 79 -17.37 12.34 -2.92
CA ASN A 79 -17.14 10.97 -2.49
C ASN A 79 -15.81 10.85 -1.73
N VAL A 80 -14.74 11.49 -2.23
CA VAL A 80 -13.44 11.52 -1.53
C VAL A 80 -13.56 12.20 -0.17
N SER A 81 -14.39 13.24 -0.06
CA SER A 81 -14.64 13.90 1.22
C SER A 81 -15.40 13.00 2.21
N LEU A 82 -16.38 12.23 1.73
CA LEU A 82 -17.12 11.27 2.53
C LEU A 82 -16.19 10.13 3.02
N GLU A 83 -15.39 9.57 2.14
CA GLU A 83 -14.39 8.53 2.44
C GLU A 83 -13.36 9.03 3.47
N TYR A 84 -12.90 10.27 3.30
CA TYR A 84 -12.01 10.93 4.26
C TYR A 84 -12.65 11.08 5.64
N GLY A 85 -13.90 11.57 5.70
CA GLY A 85 -14.64 11.71 6.95
C GLY A 85 -14.89 10.37 7.65
N TYR A 86 -15.15 9.31 6.88
CA TYR A 86 -15.26 7.97 7.42
C TYR A 86 -13.93 7.50 8.03
N ALA A 87 -12.82 7.65 7.32
CA ALA A 87 -11.48 7.30 7.82
C ALA A 87 -11.12 8.08 9.09
N GLU A 88 -11.51 9.38 9.17
CA GLU A 88 -11.38 10.22 10.37
C GLU A 88 -12.15 9.61 11.54
N GLY A 89 -13.44 9.35 11.34
CA GLY A 89 -14.33 8.87 12.39
C GLY A 89 -13.93 7.53 13.00
N ILE A 90 -13.24 6.67 12.22
CA ILE A 90 -12.74 5.37 12.70
C ILE A 90 -11.26 5.40 13.09
N GLY A 91 -10.59 6.55 13.05
CA GLY A 91 -9.22 6.74 13.52
C GLY A 91 -8.13 6.13 12.62
N VAL A 92 -8.38 5.95 11.32
CA VAL A 92 -7.34 5.49 10.38
C VAL A 92 -6.35 6.62 10.10
N PRO A 93 -5.03 6.41 10.29
CA PRO A 93 -4.01 7.38 9.93
C PRO A 93 -4.12 7.77 8.45
N ARG A 94 -4.03 9.06 8.13
CA ARG A 94 -4.31 9.51 6.76
C ARG A 94 -3.53 10.74 6.34
N ALA A 95 -3.46 10.96 5.02
CA ALA A 95 -2.87 12.13 4.41
C ALA A 95 -3.72 12.62 3.24
N ILE A 96 -3.65 13.93 2.99
CA ILE A 96 -4.32 14.58 1.88
C ILE A 96 -3.30 14.96 0.83
N PHE A 97 -3.55 14.56 -0.42
CA PHE A 97 -2.84 15.03 -1.60
C PHE A 97 -3.71 16.03 -2.36
N LEU A 98 -3.07 17.07 -2.87
CA LEU A 98 -3.78 18.14 -3.57
C LEU A 98 -2.98 18.53 -4.82
N GLY A 99 -3.53 18.26 -5.99
CA GLY A 99 -3.00 18.75 -7.25
C GLY A 99 -3.22 20.26 -7.36
N ALA A 100 -2.14 21.02 -7.53
CA ALA A 100 -2.25 22.45 -7.78
C ALA A 100 -2.93 22.66 -9.14
N ARG A 101 -4.08 23.33 -9.15
CA ARG A 101 -4.68 23.89 -10.36
C ARG A 101 -3.77 25.02 -10.90
N LYS A 102 -3.80 25.25 -12.22
CA LYS A 102 -3.06 26.35 -12.85
C LYS A 102 -3.14 27.60 -12.01
N ALA A 103 -2.02 28.29 -11.82
CA ALA A 103 -1.73 29.36 -10.86
C ALA A 103 -2.72 30.53 -10.67
N LYS A 104 -3.86 30.53 -11.33
CA LYS A 104 -4.89 31.58 -11.25
C LYS A 104 -6.14 31.24 -10.43
N GLN A 105 -6.29 30.00 -9.96
CA GLN A 105 -7.39 29.70 -9.03
C GLN A 105 -6.83 29.74 -7.60
N LYS A 106 -6.98 30.91 -6.93
CA LYS A 106 -6.99 31.00 -5.48
C LYS A 106 -7.90 29.89 -4.95
N LEU A 107 -7.53 29.26 -3.86
CA LEU A 107 -8.43 28.44 -3.05
C LEU A 107 -9.57 29.36 -2.56
N THR A 108 -10.52 29.65 -3.47
CA THR A 108 -11.72 30.39 -3.14
C THR A 108 -12.62 29.51 -2.28
N ALA A 109 -13.43 30.16 -1.45
CA ALA A 109 -14.50 29.59 -0.67
C ALA A 109 -15.29 28.56 -1.53
N GLY A 110 -15.15 27.28 -1.23
CA GLY A 110 -15.62 26.18 -2.07
C GLY A 110 -14.57 25.07 -2.26
N SER A 111 -13.39 25.19 -1.64
CA SER A 111 -12.55 24.02 -1.46
C SER A 111 -13.32 23.04 -0.57
N PRO A 112 -13.66 21.84 -1.05
CA PRO A 112 -14.52 20.90 -0.32
C PRO A 112 -13.82 20.26 0.88
N ILE A 113 -12.59 20.61 1.12
CA ILE A 113 -11.89 20.26 2.35
C ILE A 113 -12.14 21.41 3.30
N ILE A 114 -12.96 21.14 4.28
CA ILE A 114 -13.30 22.02 5.38
C ILE A 114 -12.02 22.62 5.97
N SER A 115 -12.03 23.95 6.20
CA SER A 115 -10.90 24.72 6.76
C SER A 115 -10.34 24.14 8.07
N ASP A 116 -11.16 23.44 8.83
CA ASP A 116 -10.82 22.82 10.11
C ASP A 116 -9.79 21.68 10.00
N LEU A 117 -9.56 21.17 8.78
CA LEU A 117 -8.49 20.21 8.48
C LEU A 117 -7.14 20.90 8.21
N ALA A 118 -6.99 22.18 8.57
CA ALA A 118 -5.77 22.95 8.33
C ALA A 118 -4.52 22.36 8.99
N GLY A 119 -4.65 21.66 10.12
CA GLY A 119 -3.55 20.99 10.82
C GLY A 119 -3.11 19.65 10.27
N MET A 120 -3.82 19.11 9.26
CA MET A 120 -3.53 17.77 8.74
C MET A 120 -2.35 17.76 7.77
N ARG A 121 -1.63 16.61 7.70
CA ARG A 121 -0.53 16.42 6.75
C ARG A 121 -1.03 16.53 5.32
N ARG A 122 -0.64 17.59 4.60
CA ARG A 122 -1.02 17.88 3.23
C ARG A 122 0.19 17.86 2.31
N PHE A 123 0.04 17.19 1.16
CA PHE A 123 1.05 17.15 0.11
C PHE A 123 0.51 17.86 -1.13
N GLN A 124 1.16 18.95 -1.52
CA GLN A 124 0.80 19.64 -2.76
C GLN A 124 1.68 19.17 -3.90
N TYR A 125 1.10 18.94 -5.07
CA TYR A 125 1.85 18.59 -6.26
C TYR A 125 1.37 19.36 -7.50
N LYS A 126 2.31 19.76 -8.36
CA LYS A 126 2.02 20.47 -9.62
C LYS A 126 2.10 19.54 -10.83
N THR A 127 2.86 18.47 -10.74
CA THR A 127 3.11 17.52 -11.84
C THR A 127 3.09 16.09 -11.33
N ASP A 128 2.86 15.13 -12.24
CA ASP A 128 2.92 13.70 -11.91
C ASP A 128 4.29 13.27 -11.39
N LYS A 129 5.36 13.95 -11.83
CA LYS A 129 6.72 13.72 -11.31
C LYS A 129 6.81 14.09 -9.82
N VAL A 130 6.27 15.24 -9.43
CA VAL A 130 6.25 15.68 -8.02
C VAL A 130 5.37 14.75 -7.18
N LEU A 131 4.17 14.39 -7.68
CA LEU A 131 3.31 13.41 -7.03
C LEU A 131 4.06 12.08 -6.80
N GLY A 132 4.76 11.57 -7.81
CA GLY A 132 5.53 10.34 -7.69
C GLY A 132 6.66 10.43 -6.65
N ILE A 133 7.32 11.58 -6.53
CA ILE A 133 8.36 11.83 -5.51
C ILE A 133 7.74 11.83 -4.10
N GLU A 134 6.62 12.53 -3.91
CA GLU A 134 5.97 12.61 -2.60
C GLU A 134 5.39 11.26 -2.17
N LEU A 135 4.76 10.52 -3.07
CA LEU A 135 4.30 9.15 -2.80
C LEU A 135 5.47 8.20 -2.50
N GLN A 136 6.62 8.36 -3.17
CA GLN A 136 7.80 7.54 -2.87
C GLN A 136 8.39 7.87 -1.49
N LYS A 137 8.41 9.13 -1.08
CA LYS A 137 8.79 9.53 0.29
C LYS A 137 7.82 8.93 1.30
N PHE A 138 6.53 9.09 1.05
CA PHE A 138 5.48 8.50 1.88
C PHE A 138 5.68 7.00 2.08
N CYS A 139 5.96 6.23 1.01
CA CYS A 139 6.22 4.79 1.11
C CYS A 139 7.43 4.45 1.98
N ARG A 140 8.51 5.23 1.92
CA ARG A 140 9.70 5.02 2.76
C ARG A 140 9.42 5.27 4.23
N ASP A 141 8.54 6.23 4.53
CA ASP A 141 8.23 6.65 5.90
C ASP A 141 7.29 5.68 6.62
N GLN A 142 6.62 4.78 5.89
CA GLN A 142 5.72 3.80 6.49
C GLN A 142 6.49 2.84 7.41
N ASP A 143 5.93 2.59 8.59
CA ASP A 143 6.55 1.72 9.59
C ASP A 143 6.76 0.30 9.07
N TYR A 144 5.80 -0.22 8.32
CA TYR A 144 5.93 -1.49 7.64
C TYR A 144 7.17 -1.54 6.75
N THR A 145 7.36 -0.53 5.89
CA THR A 145 8.54 -0.44 5.03
C THR A 145 9.83 -0.39 5.83
N LYS A 146 9.88 0.40 6.90
CA LYS A 146 11.07 0.51 7.76
C LYS A 146 11.41 -0.83 8.42
N ARG A 147 10.41 -1.53 8.97
CA ARG A 147 10.60 -2.86 9.58
C ARG A 147 11.09 -3.87 8.54
N PHE A 148 10.46 -3.89 7.36
CA PHE A 148 10.86 -4.76 6.25
C PHE A 148 12.31 -4.52 5.82
N GLU A 149 12.72 -3.28 5.59
CA GLU A 149 14.10 -2.95 5.20
C GLU A 149 15.12 -3.31 6.29
N LYS A 150 14.78 -3.09 7.57
CA LYS A 150 15.62 -3.51 8.71
C LYS A 150 15.82 -5.02 8.73
N ALA A 151 14.76 -5.79 8.54
CA ALA A 151 14.82 -7.24 8.50
C ALA A 151 15.62 -7.76 7.30
N LEU A 152 15.44 -7.15 6.11
CA LEU A 152 16.24 -7.49 4.93
C LEU A 152 17.73 -7.15 5.11
N ALA A 153 18.05 -6.04 5.76
CA ALA A 153 19.43 -5.68 6.05
C ALA A 153 20.13 -6.75 6.90
N SER A 154 19.40 -7.31 7.87
CA SER A 154 19.86 -8.44 8.67
C SER A 154 20.01 -9.72 7.84
N ALA A 155 18.96 -10.10 7.09
CA ALA A 155 18.93 -11.33 6.29
C ALA A 155 20.03 -11.37 5.20
N PHE A 156 20.43 -10.21 4.66
CA PHE A 156 21.39 -10.09 3.56
C PHE A 156 22.76 -9.56 3.97
N LYS A 157 23.07 -9.62 5.28
CA LYS A 157 24.39 -9.25 5.79
C LYS A 157 25.49 -10.06 5.08
N GLY A 158 26.54 -9.38 4.62
CA GLY A 158 27.67 -10.03 3.91
C GLY A 158 27.48 -10.29 2.42
N MET A 159 26.29 -10.14 1.87
CA MET A 159 26.04 -10.35 0.42
C MET A 159 26.56 -9.19 -0.43
N SER A 160 26.89 -9.46 -1.70
CA SER A 160 27.22 -8.44 -2.69
C SER A 160 26.04 -7.49 -2.96
N LYS A 161 26.31 -6.28 -3.46
CA LYS A 161 25.29 -5.29 -3.80
C LYS A 161 24.29 -5.80 -4.85
N GLY A 162 24.77 -6.54 -5.85
CA GLY A 162 23.94 -7.12 -6.91
C GLY A 162 22.98 -8.17 -6.35
N THR A 163 23.50 -9.11 -5.55
CA THR A 163 22.71 -10.15 -4.87
C THR A 163 21.65 -9.55 -3.93
N LYS A 164 22.02 -8.54 -3.13
CA LYS A 164 21.07 -7.82 -2.27
C LYS A 164 19.92 -7.21 -3.06
N LYS A 165 20.22 -6.57 -4.18
CA LYS A 165 19.18 -5.95 -5.04
C LYS A 165 18.21 -7.00 -5.60
N ARG A 166 18.75 -8.13 -6.10
CA ARG A 166 17.93 -9.24 -6.64
C ARG A 166 17.05 -9.86 -5.54
N ASN A 167 17.63 -10.21 -4.41
CA ASN A 167 16.91 -10.82 -3.30
C ASN A 167 15.88 -9.89 -2.69
N ARG A 168 16.14 -8.58 -2.63
CA ARG A 168 15.16 -7.58 -2.19
C ARG A 168 13.95 -7.53 -3.13
N ALA A 169 14.18 -7.55 -4.44
CA ALA A 169 13.08 -7.59 -5.41
C ALA A 169 12.24 -8.86 -5.27
N LEU A 170 12.88 -9.99 -5.05
CA LEU A 170 12.21 -11.27 -4.80
C LEU A 170 11.43 -11.26 -3.48
N ALA A 171 12.00 -10.71 -2.41
CA ALA A 171 11.32 -10.58 -1.11
C ALA A 171 10.04 -9.75 -1.21
N ILE A 172 10.05 -8.64 -1.95
CA ILE A 172 8.87 -7.82 -2.20
C ILE A 172 7.79 -8.63 -2.93
N LYS A 173 8.18 -9.41 -3.95
CA LYS A 173 7.23 -10.26 -4.68
C LYS A 173 6.63 -11.35 -3.79
N LEU A 174 7.43 -11.97 -2.92
CA LEU A 174 6.98 -12.97 -1.95
C LEU A 174 5.94 -12.39 -0.99
N VAL A 175 6.25 -11.26 -0.35
CA VAL A 175 5.32 -10.60 0.57
C VAL A 175 4.01 -10.27 -0.15
N ARG A 176 4.07 -9.73 -1.35
CA ARG A 176 2.87 -9.42 -2.15
C ARG A 176 2.08 -10.63 -2.63
N ALA A 177 2.72 -11.78 -2.80
CA ALA A 177 2.00 -13.02 -3.07
C ALA A 177 1.22 -13.49 -1.83
N LEU A 178 1.80 -13.28 -0.64
CA LEU A 178 1.16 -13.60 0.64
C LEU A 178 0.01 -12.64 0.99
N ASP A 179 0.07 -11.36 0.59
CA ASP A 179 -1.01 -10.38 0.79
C ASP A 179 -2.36 -10.83 0.21
N LYS A 180 -2.33 -11.66 -0.83
CA LYS A 180 -3.53 -12.19 -1.49
C LYS A 180 -4.10 -13.43 -0.80
N SER A 181 -3.35 -14.01 0.13
CA SER A 181 -3.70 -15.22 0.85
C SER A 181 -3.13 -15.12 2.25
N ALA A 182 -3.92 -15.31 3.28
CA ALA A 182 -3.48 -15.22 4.67
C ALA A 182 -2.24 -16.07 4.97
N ASP A 183 -2.11 -17.20 4.26
CA ASP A 183 -0.92 -18.04 4.21
C ASP A 183 -0.84 -18.78 2.85
N MET A 184 0.35 -19.22 2.47
CA MET A 184 0.55 -20.06 1.29
C MET A 184 1.45 -21.24 1.61
N ARG A 185 1.15 -22.39 1.00
CA ARG A 185 2.08 -23.54 1.03
C ARG A 185 3.36 -23.18 0.26
N ARG A 186 4.51 -23.74 0.72
CA ARG A 186 5.80 -23.56 0.05
C ARG A 186 5.71 -23.86 -1.45
N SER A 187 5.08 -24.98 -1.83
CA SER A 187 4.94 -25.37 -3.23
C SER A 187 4.22 -24.31 -4.08
N ALA A 188 3.16 -23.72 -3.55
CA ALA A 188 2.42 -22.65 -4.25
C ALA A 188 3.24 -21.37 -4.41
N LEU A 189 4.03 -20.99 -3.39
CA LEU A 189 4.95 -19.85 -3.47
C LEU A 189 6.05 -20.09 -4.51
N VAL A 190 6.65 -21.28 -4.49
CA VAL A 190 7.69 -21.67 -5.46
C VAL A 190 7.11 -21.64 -6.87
N GLN A 191 5.98 -22.29 -7.12
CA GLN A 191 5.31 -22.31 -8.42
C GLN A 191 4.97 -20.88 -8.91
N HIS A 192 4.45 -20.03 -8.03
CA HIS A 192 4.13 -18.64 -8.36
C HIS A 192 5.39 -17.85 -8.79
N LEU A 193 6.54 -18.11 -8.20
CA LEU A 193 7.78 -17.40 -8.50
C LEU A 193 8.55 -18.03 -9.66
N GLN A 194 8.47 -19.34 -9.87
CA GLN A 194 9.00 -20.00 -11.07
C GLN A 194 8.32 -19.47 -12.33
N ALA A 195 7.01 -19.22 -12.29
CA ALA A 195 6.29 -18.56 -13.38
C ALA A 195 6.81 -17.13 -13.69
N GLN A 196 7.67 -16.58 -12.83
CA GLN A 196 8.34 -15.28 -12.98
C GLN A 196 9.86 -15.41 -13.21
N ASN A 197 10.34 -16.57 -13.65
CA ASN A 197 11.74 -16.88 -13.95
C ASN A 197 12.67 -16.87 -12.71
N TYR A 198 12.20 -17.34 -11.56
CA TYR A 198 13.05 -17.60 -10.39
C TYR A 198 13.27 -19.10 -10.22
N GLU A 199 14.51 -19.51 -9.91
CA GLU A 199 14.82 -20.91 -9.63
C GLU A 199 14.34 -21.34 -8.24
N GLU A 200 13.92 -22.60 -8.10
CA GLU A 200 13.41 -23.13 -6.83
C GLU A 200 14.41 -22.97 -5.68
N GLY A 201 15.69 -23.29 -5.94
CA GLY A 201 16.74 -23.15 -4.93
C GLY A 201 16.97 -21.70 -4.46
N GLU A 202 16.78 -20.71 -5.34
CA GLU A 202 16.83 -19.29 -4.97
C GLU A 202 15.67 -18.91 -4.05
N VAL A 203 14.47 -19.37 -4.39
CA VAL A 203 13.26 -19.13 -3.60
C VAL A 203 13.39 -19.74 -2.22
N ASP A 204 13.82 -20.99 -2.11
CA ASP A 204 14.01 -21.68 -0.83
C ASP A 204 15.05 -21.04 0.05
N SER A 205 16.19 -20.70 -0.51
CA SER A 205 17.25 -19.97 0.21
C SER A 205 16.72 -18.66 0.77
N LEU A 206 15.92 -17.94 0.00
CA LEU A 206 15.33 -16.68 0.43
C LEU A 206 14.25 -16.89 1.49
N LEU A 207 13.32 -17.82 1.31
CA LEU A 207 12.28 -18.14 2.29
C LEU A 207 12.88 -18.45 3.67
N LYS A 208 13.94 -19.27 3.71
CA LYS A 208 14.68 -19.59 4.94
C LYS A 208 15.28 -18.34 5.58
N LYS A 209 15.90 -17.46 4.79
CA LYS A 209 16.49 -16.21 5.31
C LYS A 209 15.43 -15.23 5.81
N LEU A 210 14.32 -15.09 5.10
CA LEU A 210 13.22 -14.22 5.50
C LEU A 210 12.52 -14.74 6.76
N HIS A 211 12.39 -16.05 6.90
CA HIS A 211 11.90 -16.67 8.13
C HIS A 211 12.84 -16.38 9.31
N ASN A 212 14.13 -16.65 9.15
CA ASN A 212 15.12 -16.43 10.22
C ASN A 212 15.27 -14.95 10.61
N SER A 213 14.97 -14.03 9.70
CA SER A 213 15.00 -12.58 9.98
C SER A 213 13.67 -12.02 10.50
N GLY A 214 12.65 -12.86 10.67
CA GLY A 214 11.35 -12.46 11.16
C GLY A 214 10.48 -11.71 10.15
N VAL A 215 10.79 -11.76 8.85
CA VAL A 215 9.92 -11.23 7.79
C VAL A 215 8.75 -12.16 7.51
N LEU A 216 9.00 -13.46 7.59
CA LEU A 216 7.98 -14.49 7.37
C LEU A 216 7.85 -15.39 8.61
N LYS A 217 6.63 -15.85 8.88
CA LYS A 217 6.34 -16.97 9.79
C LYS A 217 6.19 -18.24 8.95
N CYS A 218 6.68 -19.36 9.48
CA CYS A 218 6.47 -20.67 8.88
C CYS A 218 5.83 -21.60 9.92
N SER A 219 4.70 -22.19 9.57
CA SER A 219 4.03 -23.21 10.37
C SER A 219 3.57 -24.34 9.47
N VAL A 220 4.00 -25.59 9.76
CA VAL A 220 3.60 -26.80 9.01
C VAL A 220 3.76 -26.64 7.49
N GLY A 221 4.91 -26.08 7.04
CA GLY A 221 5.21 -25.87 5.62
C GLY A 221 4.38 -24.79 4.93
N ARG A 222 3.65 -23.96 5.70
CA ARG A 222 2.93 -22.78 5.21
C ARG A 222 3.65 -21.52 5.65
N TYR A 223 3.76 -20.59 4.75
CA TYR A 223 4.38 -19.29 5.00
C TYR A 223 3.30 -18.22 5.08
N ALA A 224 3.41 -17.38 6.11
CA ALA A 224 2.62 -16.19 6.29
C ALA A 224 3.53 -15.01 6.62
N GLU A 225 3.03 -13.81 6.45
CA GLU A 225 3.74 -12.62 6.81
C GLU A 225 3.91 -12.50 8.33
N ALA A 226 5.13 -12.23 8.82
CA ALA A 226 5.42 -12.17 10.25
C ALA A 226 5.03 -10.83 10.90
N PHE A 227 4.75 -9.80 10.10
CA PHE A 227 4.41 -8.47 10.61
C PHE A 227 2.92 -8.32 10.98
N ILE A 228 2.15 -9.39 10.91
CA ILE A 228 0.73 -9.45 11.32
C ILE A 228 0.66 -9.59 12.85
N ALA A 229 1.26 -8.68 13.59
CA ALA A 229 1.07 -8.60 15.04
C ALA A 229 1.31 -7.18 15.55
#